data_510cd50e024168c17f2e3d8fc89eab1f
#
_entry.id   510cd50e024168c17f2e3d8fc89eab1f
#
_cell.length_a   1.000
_cell.length_b   1.000
_cell.length_c   1.000
_cell.angle_alpha   90.00
_cell.angle_beta   90.00
_cell.angle_gamma   90.00
#
_symmetry.space_group_name_H-M   'P 1'
#
loop_
_entity.id
_entity.type
_entity.pdbx_description
1 polymer ?
#
loop_
_entity_poly.entity_id
_entity_poly.type
_entity_poly.pdbx_seq_one_letter_code
_entity_poly.pdbx_strand_id
1 'polypeptide(L)'
;MAIDKTAVIGFPVDHSLSPIIHNHWIKELALDIKPYEKLNVDPNMFEEQMNNLKAEGFGGINVTVPLKELAFNISDETSNVSKKLRSANTLTLSSDKINADNTDAVGFINSLDKKTIEENITNKKTLVLGAGGSARSVVHALNELGSQVRLFNRTPEKAAILLNDLSINSSPVSTEELDDYANSSSFIVNTTSLGQKEGEHNNILSFENIGMETFIYDLIYNPKRSSFLEQAEAKGLKVQNGLRMLIEQ
;
A
#
# COMPACT_ATOMS: atom_id res chain seq x y z
N MET A 1 -9.21 22.07 -17.01
CA MET A 1 -8.22 21.72 -18.05
C MET A 1 -8.34 20.24 -18.34
N ALA A 2 -8.21 19.84 -19.62
CA ALA A 2 -8.09 18.41 -19.93
C ALA A 2 -6.75 17.90 -19.38
N ILE A 3 -6.74 16.72 -18.76
CA ILE A 3 -5.52 16.05 -18.30
C ILE A 3 -4.81 15.50 -19.54
N ASP A 4 -3.61 16.00 -19.84
CA ASP A 4 -2.83 15.60 -21.02
C ASP A 4 -1.65 14.68 -20.65
N LYS A 5 -0.99 14.93 -19.51
CA LYS A 5 0.13 14.15 -19.01
C LYS A 5 -0.17 13.54 -17.65
N THR A 6 0.19 12.26 -17.49
CA THR A 6 0.00 11.51 -16.25
C THR A 6 1.23 10.65 -15.95
N ALA A 7 1.51 10.43 -14.68
CA ALA A 7 2.64 9.60 -14.26
C ALA A 7 2.41 8.93 -12.91
N VAL A 8 3.24 7.92 -12.59
CA VAL A 8 3.49 7.49 -11.22
C VAL A 8 4.83 8.03 -10.75
N ILE A 9 4.86 8.54 -9.53
CA ILE A 9 6.08 8.98 -8.84
C ILE A 9 6.37 8.12 -7.61
N GLY A 10 7.65 7.90 -7.33
CA GLY A 10 8.16 7.14 -6.17
C GLY A 10 9.68 7.21 -6.10
N PHE A 11 10.31 6.54 -5.10
CA PHE A 11 11.75 6.52 -4.98
C PHE A 11 12.26 5.25 -4.28
N PRO A 12 12.86 4.28 -5.00
CA PRO A 12 12.84 4.16 -6.46
C PRO A 12 11.46 3.73 -6.99
N VAL A 13 11.13 4.04 -8.27
CA VAL A 13 9.87 3.68 -8.91
C VAL A 13 10.02 2.72 -10.10
N ASP A 14 11.24 2.28 -10.40
CA ASP A 14 11.56 1.49 -11.59
C ASP A 14 10.78 0.16 -11.70
N HIS A 15 10.45 -0.44 -10.56
CA HIS A 15 9.71 -1.70 -10.45
C HIS A 15 8.19 -1.55 -10.68
N SER A 16 7.67 -0.32 -10.78
CA SER A 16 6.24 -0.07 -10.91
C SER A 16 5.67 -0.61 -12.21
N LEU A 17 4.56 -1.35 -12.13
CA LEU A 17 3.78 -1.84 -13.26
C LEU A 17 2.65 -0.89 -13.68
N SER A 18 2.44 0.23 -12.96
CA SER A 18 1.40 1.22 -13.29
C SER A 18 1.46 1.70 -14.75
N PRO A 19 2.63 1.99 -15.37
CA PRO A 19 2.67 2.38 -16.78
C PRO A 19 2.14 1.31 -17.73
N ILE A 20 2.34 0.03 -17.43
CA ILE A 20 1.82 -1.06 -18.27
C ILE A 20 0.30 -1.09 -18.22
N ILE A 21 -0.28 -0.96 -17.03
CA ILE A 21 -1.74 -0.97 -16.81
C ILE A 21 -2.39 0.27 -17.43
N HIS A 22 -1.90 1.46 -17.09
CA HIS A 22 -2.49 2.72 -17.57
C HIS A 22 -2.35 2.90 -19.08
N ASN A 23 -1.19 2.55 -19.68
CA ASN A 23 -1.00 2.64 -21.12
C ASN A 23 -1.87 1.61 -21.88
N HIS A 24 -2.15 0.46 -21.28
CA HIS A 24 -3.13 -0.47 -21.83
C HIS A 24 -4.53 0.18 -21.85
N TRP A 25 -4.98 0.77 -20.74
CA TRP A 25 -6.29 1.44 -20.69
C TRP A 25 -6.39 2.67 -21.61
N ILE A 26 -5.34 3.48 -21.68
CA ILE A 26 -5.27 4.63 -22.60
C ILE A 26 -5.55 4.16 -24.02
N LYS A 27 -4.91 3.05 -24.44
CA LYS A 27 -5.08 2.48 -25.77
C LYS A 27 -6.47 1.86 -25.97
N GLU A 28 -6.92 1.01 -25.05
CA GLU A 28 -8.21 0.29 -25.16
C GLU A 28 -9.42 1.24 -25.16
N LEU A 29 -9.32 2.31 -24.36
CA LEU A 29 -10.39 3.32 -24.25
C LEU A 29 -10.24 4.48 -25.23
N ALA A 30 -9.21 4.44 -26.10
CA ALA A 30 -8.89 5.48 -27.09
C ALA A 30 -8.86 6.89 -26.45
N LEU A 31 -8.23 7.02 -25.27
CA LEU A 31 -8.11 8.29 -24.58
C LEU A 31 -7.09 9.21 -25.28
N ASP A 32 -7.49 10.48 -25.51
CA ASP A 32 -6.61 11.49 -26.11
C ASP A 32 -5.71 12.14 -25.05
N ILE A 33 -4.80 11.32 -24.49
CA ILE A 33 -3.79 11.75 -23.52
C ILE A 33 -2.44 11.12 -23.85
N LYS A 34 -1.35 11.74 -23.40
CA LYS A 34 -0.01 11.20 -23.59
C LYS A 34 0.20 9.89 -22.85
N PRO A 35 1.17 9.07 -23.26
CA PRO A 35 1.52 7.85 -22.54
C PRO A 35 1.80 8.14 -21.07
N TYR A 36 1.30 7.27 -20.21
CA TYR A 36 1.54 7.34 -18.77
C TYR A 36 3.01 7.01 -18.46
N GLU A 37 3.66 7.85 -17.69
CA GLU A 37 5.09 7.80 -17.39
C GLU A 37 5.37 7.27 -15.97
N LYS A 38 6.63 6.95 -15.67
CA LYS A 38 7.12 6.76 -14.31
C LYS A 38 8.35 7.62 -14.08
N LEU A 39 8.37 8.33 -12.95
CA LEU A 39 9.37 9.33 -12.64
C LEU A 39 9.89 9.12 -11.21
N ASN A 40 11.22 9.01 -11.07
CA ASN A 40 11.87 9.00 -9.77
C ASN A 40 11.83 10.41 -9.17
N VAL A 41 11.28 10.53 -7.97
CA VAL A 41 11.17 11.79 -7.22
C VAL A 41 11.81 11.62 -5.85
N ASP A 42 12.96 12.29 -5.63
CA ASP A 42 13.66 12.25 -4.35
C ASP A 42 12.78 12.90 -3.26
N PRO A 43 12.54 12.23 -2.12
CA PRO A 43 11.76 12.80 -1.01
C PRO A 43 12.25 14.18 -0.53
N ASN A 44 13.55 14.43 -0.57
CA ASN A 44 14.12 15.71 -0.15
C ASN A 44 13.85 16.86 -1.13
N MET A 45 13.53 16.53 -2.38
CA MET A 45 13.23 17.48 -3.46
C MET A 45 11.75 17.47 -3.84
N PHE A 46 10.90 16.82 -3.05
CA PHE A 46 9.53 16.49 -3.42
C PHE A 46 8.71 17.73 -3.85
N GLU A 47 8.71 18.78 -3.04
CA GLU A 47 7.93 20.00 -3.30
C GLU A 47 8.41 20.72 -4.57
N GLU A 48 9.72 20.85 -4.77
CA GLU A 48 10.31 21.45 -5.97
C GLU A 48 9.94 20.64 -7.21
N GLN A 49 10.09 19.31 -7.15
CA GLN A 49 9.77 18.43 -8.27
C GLN A 49 8.28 18.44 -8.59
N MET A 50 7.37 18.54 -7.61
CA MET A 50 5.94 18.69 -7.85
C MET A 50 5.62 20.01 -8.57
N ASN A 51 6.28 21.11 -8.21
CA ASN A 51 6.13 22.40 -8.91
C ASN A 51 6.60 22.30 -10.38
N ASN A 52 7.72 21.61 -10.63
CA ASN A 52 8.23 21.37 -11.97
C ASN A 52 7.24 20.53 -12.81
N LEU A 53 6.69 19.45 -12.26
CA LEU A 53 5.69 18.62 -12.94
C LEU A 53 4.43 19.42 -13.30
N LYS A 54 3.95 20.29 -12.40
CA LYS A 54 2.86 21.23 -12.73
C LYS A 54 3.22 22.15 -13.90
N ALA A 55 4.41 22.74 -13.88
CA ALA A 55 4.88 23.63 -14.96
C ALA A 55 5.05 22.88 -16.30
N GLU A 56 5.39 21.60 -16.27
CA GLU A 56 5.49 20.73 -17.45
C GLU A 56 4.13 20.24 -17.97
N GLY A 57 3.02 20.56 -17.28
CA GLY A 57 1.66 20.26 -17.70
C GLY A 57 1.15 18.88 -17.29
N PHE A 58 1.74 18.26 -16.25
CA PHE A 58 1.14 17.07 -15.66
C PHE A 58 -0.16 17.46 -14.94
N GLY A 59 -1.24 16.75 -15.25
CA GLY A 59 -2.56 16.96 -14.65
C GLY A 59 -2.98 15.87 -13.67
N GLY A 60 -2.37 14.68 -13.75
CA GLY A 60 -2.64 13.54 -12.86
C GLY A 60 -1.37 12.81 -12.46
N ILE A 61 -1.19 12.58 -11.16
CA ILE A 61 0.00 11.89 -10.61
C ILE A 61 -0.46 10.82 -9.63
N ASN A 62 -0.08 9.56 -9.89
CA ASN A 62 -0.12 8.55 -8.83
C ASN A 62 1.16 8.61 -8.00
N VAL A 63 1.03 8.35 -6.71
CA VAL A 63 2.13 8.45 -5.75
C VAL A 63 2.32 7.10 -5.06
N THR A 64 3.58 6.62 -5.05
CA THR A 64 3.94 5.41 -4.32
C THR A 64 5.03 5.67 -3.28
N VAL A 65 5.54 4.61 -2.66
CA VAL A 65 6.55 4.64 -1.60
C VAL A 65 7.79 5.43 -2.05
N PRO A 66 8.36 6.29 -1.18
CA PRO A 66 7.96 6.63 0.18
C PRO A 66 7.12 7.92 0.27
N LEU A 67 6.53 8.40 -0.82
CA LEU A 67 6.09 9.78 -1.02
C LEU A 67 4.63 10.06 -0.60
N LYS A 68 3.83 9.04 -0.24
CA LYS A 68 2.38 9.20 0.00
C LYS A 68 2.01 10.16 1.12
N GLU A 69 2.80 10.25 2.19
CA GLU A 69 2.60 11.20 3.28
C GLU A 69 3.01 12.62 2.87
N LEU A 70 4.10 12.76 2.10
CA LEU A 70 4.51 14.05 1.53
C LEU A 70 3.44 14.58 0.57
N ALA A 71 2.89 13.71 -0.29
CA ALA A 71 1.81 14.08 -1.20
C ALA A 71 0.57 14.59 -0.48
N PHE A 72 0.18 13.95 0.63
CA PHE A 72 -0.89 14.44 1.49
C PHE A 72 -0.57 15.83 2.06
N ASN A 73 0.64 16.02 2.58
CA ASN A 73 1.03 17.25 3.29
C ASN A 73 1.10 18.50 2.39
N ILE A 74 1.43 18.34 1.09
CA ILE A 74 1.51 19.47 0.16
C ILE A 74 0.17 19.79 -0.52
N SER A 75 -0.86 18.97 -0.30
CA SER A 75 -2.13 19.12 -1.01
C SER A 75 -2.98 20.22 -0.41
N ASP A 76 -3.58 21.06 -1.27
CA ASP A 76 -4.47 22.14 -0.88
C ASP A 76 -5.85 21.61 -0.45
N GLU A 77 -6.32 20.56 -1.12
CA GLU A 77 -7.58 19.90 -0.83
C GLU A 77 -7.36 18.38 -0.77
N THR A 78 -8.03 17.72 0.17
CA THR A 78 -7.91 16.28 0.37
C THR A 78 -9.28 15.63 0.49
N SER A 79 -9.46 14.45 -0.11
CA SER A 79 -10.65 13.64 0.11
C SER A 79 -10.77 13.22 1.58
N ASN A 80 -11.98 12.83 1.99
CA ASN A 80 -12.21 12.34 3.36
C ASN A 80 -11.34 11.12 3.69
N VAL A 81 -11.13 10.23 2.71
CA VAL A 81 -10.29 9.03 2.87
C VAL A 81 -8.83 9.43 3.04
N SER A 82 -8.31 10.26 2.13
CA SER A 82 -6.92 10.74 2.21
C SER A 82 -6.65 11.48 3.52
N LYS A 83 -7.61 12.31 3.98
CA LYS A 83 -7.54 13.01 5.25
C LYS A 83 -7.51 12.05 6.45
N LYS A 84 -8.36 11.02 6.46
CA LYS A 84 -8.39 9.99 7.51
C LYS A 84 -7.09 9.20 7.55
N LEU A 85 -6.56 8.84 6.36
CA LEU A 85 -5.33 8.07 6.24
C LEU A 85 -4.06 8.92 6.43
N ARG A 86 -4.13 10.26 6.32
CA ARG A 86 -2.97 11.17 6.23
C ARG A 86 -1.96 10.70 5.17
N SER A 87 -2.48 10.24 4.05
CA SER A 87 -1.72 9.59 2.97
C SER A 87 -2.48 9.74 1.65
N ALA A 88 -1.79 10.09 0.58
CA ALA A 88 -2.35 10.22 -0.76
C ALA A 88 -1.57 9.36 -1.77
N ASN A 89 -2.28 8.63 -2.61
CA ASN A 89 -1.70 7.90 -3.73
C ASN A 89 -2.12 8.45 -5.08
N THR A 90 -3.01 9.45 -5.11
CA THR A 90 -3.52 10.07 -6.33
C THR A 90 -3.60 11.60 -6.14
N LEU A 91 -2.94 12.32 -7.02
CA LEU A 91 -2.97 13.78 -7.06
C LEU A 91 -3.56 14.27 -8.38
N THR A 92 -4.49 15.21 -8.30
CA THR A 92 -4.94 15.99 -9.46
C THR A 92 -4.33 17.37 -9.37
N LEU A 93 -3.58 17.75 -10.40
CA LEU A 93 -2.87 19.02 -10.47
C LEU A 93 -3.64 20.00 -11.35
N SER A 94 -3.90 21.17 -10.81
CA SER A 94 -4.40 22.33 -11.57
C SER A 94 -3.41 23.49 -11.48
N SER A 95 -3.66 24.58 -12.18
CA SER A 95 -2.78 25.77 -12.16
C SER A 95 -2.53 26.30 -10.74
N ASP A 96 -3.54 26.23 -9.89
CA ASP A 96 -3.60 26.89 -8.59
C ASP A 96 -3.71 25.90 -7.41
N LYS A 97 -4.08 24.64 -7.66
CA LYS A 97 -4.35 23.67 -6.59
C LYS A 97 -3.78 22.27 -6.86
N ILE A 98 -3.49 21.58 -5.77
CA ILE A 98 -3.21 20.15 -5.71
C ILE A 98 -4.32 19.48 -4.90
N ASN A 99 -5.11 18.62 -5.55
CA ASN A 99 -6.14 17.83 -4.88
C ASN A 99 -5.61 16.40 -4.65
N ALA A 100 -5.76 15.88 -3.44
CA ALA A 100 -5.29 14.58 -3.07
C ALA A 100 -6.42 13.59 -2.75
N ASP A 101 -6.24 12.36 -3.22
CA ASP A 101 -7.10 11.23 -2.89
C ASP A 101 -6.28 9.98 -2.54
N ASN A 102 -6.95 8.97 -2.00
CA ASN A 102 -6.32 7.68 -1.68
C ASN A 102 -7.25 6.53 -2.05
N THR A 103 -6.83 5.74 -3.02
CA THR A 103 -7.54 4.58 -3.55
C THR A 103 -7.00 3.25 -3.01
N ASP A 104 -5.93 3.26 -2.19
CA ASP A 104 -5.30 2.02 -1.69
C ASP A 104 -6.25 1.18 -0.82
N ALA A 105 -7.03 1.83 0.07
CA ALA A 105 -7.90 1.09 0.99
C ALA A 105 -9.01 0.34 0.24
N VAL A 106 -9.66 0.99 -0.72
CA VAL A 106 -10.68 0.36 -1.55
C VAL A 106 -10.06 -0.70 -2.47
N GLY A 107 -8.89 -0.44 -3.04
CA GLY A 107 -8.16 -1.41 -3.85
C GLY A 107 -7.77 -2.65 -3.07
N PHE A 108 -7.34 -2.50 -1.81
CA PHE A 108 -7.06 -3.64 -0.94
C PHE A 108 -8.32 -4.47 -0.68
N ILE A 109 -9.45 -3.86 -0.30
CA ILE A 109 -10.71 -4.58 -0.07
C ILE A 109 -11.16 -5.33 -1.33
N ASN A 110 -11.17 -4.66 -2.48
CA ASN A 110 -11.60 -5.25 -3.75
C ASN A 110 -10.67 -6.37 -4.24
N SER A 111 -9.42 -6.36 -3.80
CA SER A 111 -8.47 -7.42 -4.12
C SER A 111 -8.78 -8.76 -3.45
N LEU A 112 -9.56 -8.75 -2.38
CA LEU A 112 -9.92 -9.93 -1.60
C LEU A 112 -11.26 -10.51 -2.09
N ASP A 113 -11.38 -11.83 -2.09
CA ASP A 113 -12.67 -12.45 -2.32
C ASP A 113 -13.53 -12.46 -1.03
N LYS A 114 -14.84 -12.58 -1.21
CA LYS A 114 -15.80 -12.56 -0.10
C LYS A 114 -15.52 -13.64 0.94
N LYS A 115 -15.10 -14.83 0.50
CA LYS A 115 -14.80 -15.95 1.39
C LYS A 115 -13.60 -15.63 2.29
N THR A 116 -12.52 -15.08 1.74
CA THR A 116 -11.35 -14.66 2.51
C THR A 116 -11.73 -13.59 3.55
N ILE A 117 -12.58 -12.63 3.18
CA ILE A 117 -13.05 -11.60 4.13
C ILE A 117 -13.82 -12.24 5.28
N GLU A 118 -14.78 -13.12 5.01
CA GLU A 118 -15.63 -13.75 6.03
C GLU A 118 -14.86 -14.73 6.93
N GLU A 119 -13.98 -15.56 6.35
CA GLU A 119 -13.28 -16.62 7.07
C GLU A 119 -12.03 -16.12 7.81
N ASN A 120 -11.30 -15.13 7.26
CA ASN A 120 -9.99 -14.75 7.75
C ASN A 120 -9.91 -13.32 8.34
N ILE A 121 -10.87 -12.43 8.07
CA ILE A 121 -10.77 -11.02 8.46
C ILE A 121 -11.87 -10.59 9.42
N THR A 122 -13.15 -10.74 9.06
CA THR A 122 -14.27 -10.23 9.86
C THR A 122 -14.35 -10.89 11.23
N ASN A 123 -14.26 -10.09 12.30
CA ASN A 123 -14.20 -10.53 13.69
C ASN A 123 -13.03 -11.48 14.00
N LYS A 124 -11.96 -11.45 13.21
CA LYS A 124 -10.76 -12.26 13.40
C LYS A 124 -9.57 -11.41 13.79
N LYS A 125 -8.54 -12.06 14.36
CA LYS A 125 -7.24 -11.43 14.62
C LYS A 125 -6.47 -11.34 13.31
N THR A 126 -5.98 -10.14 13.01
CA THR A 126 -5.12 -9.89 11.84
C THR A 126 -3.82 -9.21 12.27
N LEU A 127 -2.73 -9.57 11.62
CA LEU A 127 -1.41 -9.00 11.84
C LEU A 127 -0.95 -8.25 10.60
N VAL A 128 -0.63 -6.97 10.77
CA VAL A 128 -0.04 -6.12 9.73
C VAL A 128 1.44 -5.91 10.05
N LEU A 129 2.29 -6.17 9.05
CA LEU A 129 3.73 -5.95 9.13
C LEU A 129 4.11 -4.69 8.38
N GLY A 130 4.67 -3.69 9.10
CA GLY A 130 5.04 -2.39 8.54
C GLY A 130 4.10 -1.26 8.94
N ALA A 131 4.62 -0.01 8.99
CA ALA A 131 3.87 1.18 9.39
C ALA A 131 4.12 2.37 8.43
N GLY A 132 4.17 2.10 7.12
CA GLY A 132 4.29 3.12 6.06
C GLY A 132 2.93 3.56 5.50
N GLY A 133 2.95 4.37 4.43
CA GLY A 133 1.73 4.88 3.80
C GLY A 133 0.75 3.80 3.35
N SER A 134 1.22 2.67 2.79
CA SER A 134 0.36 1.54 2.42
C SER A 134 -0.20 0.81 3.65
N ALA A 135 0.57 0.73 4.75
CA ALA A 135 0.07 0.15 6.00
C ALA A 135 -1.13 0.92 6.54
N ARG A 136 -1.15 2.26 6.44
CA ARG A 136 -2.29 3.10 6.85
C ARG A 136 -3.58 2.68 6.15
N SER A 137 -3.51 2.48 4.83
CA SER A 137 -4.66 2.06 4.03
C SER A 137 -5.14 0.65 4.37
N VAL A 138 -4.20 -0.29 4.54
CA VAL A 138 -4.52 -1.69 4.90
C VAL A 138 -5.10 -1.79 6.31
N VAL A 139 -4.48 -1.14 7.30
CA VAL A 139 -4.97 -1.11 8.70
C VAL A 139 -6.36 -0.50 8.76
N HIS A 140 -6.59 0.61 8.05
CA HIS A 140 -7.92 1.21 7.96
C HIS A 140 -8.94 0.26 7.35
N ALA A 141 -8.62 -0.34 6.20
CA ALA A 141 -9.50 -1.28 5.52
C ALA A 141 -9.87 -2.50 6.39
N LEU A 142 -8.88 -3.10 7.05
CA LEU A 142 -9.10 -4.21 7.99
C LEU A 142 -10.00 -3.81 9.17
N ASN A 143 -9.79 -2.62 9.71
CA ASN A 143 -10.63 -2.10 10.80
C ASN A 143 -12.08 -1.86 10.36
N GLU A 144 -12.31 -1.31 9.15
CA GLU A 144 -13.65 -1.15 8.57
C GLU A 144 -14.35 -2.49 8.31
N LEU A 145 -13.57 -3.55 8.02
CA LEU A 145 -14.09 -4.92 7.90
C LEU A 145 -14.34 -5.61 9.25
N GLY A 146 -14.15 -4.91 10.38
CA GLY A 146 -14.40 -5.43 11.73
C GLY A 146 -13.30 -6.35 12.25
N SER A 147 -12.09 -6.28 11.72
CA SER A 147 -10.96 -7.08 12.16
C SER A 147 -10.37 -6.58 13.50
N GLN A 148 -9.82 -7.51 14.29
CA GLN A 148 -8.99 -7.20 15.45
C GLN A 148 -7.54 -6.98 15.01
N VAL A 149 -7.25 -5.77 14.53
CA VAL A 149 -5.95 -5.44 13.93
C VAL A 149 -4.85 -5.35 14.98
N ARG A 150 -3.72 -6.00 14.70
CA ARG A 150 -2.44 -5.82 15.38
C ARG A 150 -1.40 -5.35 14.38
N LEU A 151 -0.48 -4.50 14.83
CA LEU A 151 0.49 -3.86 13.96
C LEU A 151 1.90 -4.03 14.52
N PHE A 152 2.77 -4.63 13.73
CA PHE A 152 4.20 -4.72 14.00
C PHE A 152 5.00 -3.81 13.08
N ASN A 153 5.96 -3.10 13.64
CA ASN A 153 6.95 -2.35 12.86
C ASN A 153 8.28 -2.34 13.58
N ARG A 154 9.39 -2.45 12.83
CA ARG A 154 10.76 -2.37 13.37
C ARG A 154 11.00 -1.16 14.27
N THR A 155 10.33 -0.05 14.01
CA THR A 155 10.29 1.16 14.85
C THR A 155 8.92 1.24 15.49
N PRO A 156 8.74 0.80 16.75
CA PRO A 156 7.42 0.69 17.40
C PRO A 156 6.66 2.02 17.47
N GLU A 157 7.40 3.14 17.59
CA GLU A 157 6.81 4.48 17.66
C GLU A 157 6.02 4.82 16.38
N LYS A 158 6.48 4.38 15.21
CA LYS A 158 5.75 4.57 13.95
C LYS A 158 4.43 3.79 13.94
N ALA A 159 4.44 2.58 14.47
CA ALA A 159 3.21 1.79 14.61
C ALA A 159 2.24 2.44 15.60
N ALA A 160 2.73 2.94 16.74
CA ALA A 160 1.91 3.64 17.73
C ALA A 160 1.27 4.91 17.14
N ILE A 161 2.03 5.72 16.41
CA ILE A 161 1.52 6.92 15.72
C ILE A 161 0.43 6.53 14.72
N LEU A 162 0.65 5.51 13.88
CA LEU A 162 -0.33 5.05 12.90
C LEU A 162 -1.63 4.60 13.55
N LEU A 163 -1.56 3.78 14.60
CA LEU A 163 -2.74 3.31 15.34
C LEU A 163 -3.51 4.48 15.97
N ASN A 164 -2.81 5.43 16.58
CA ASN A 164 -3.42 6.63 17.18
C ASN A 164 -4.09 7.51 16.10
N ASP A 165 -3.40 7.79 15.00
CA ASP A 165 -3.92 8.60 13.88
C ASP A 165 -5.23 8.01 13.32
N LEU A 166 -5.33 6.68 13.23
CA LEU A 166 -6.52 5.96 12.76
C LEU A 166 -7.55 5.69 13.87
N SER A 167 -7.31 6.15 15.10
CA SER A 167 -8.19 5.92 16.28
C SER A 167 -8.44 4.43 16.56
N ILE A 168 -7.44 3.59 16.33
CA ILE A 168 -7.49 2.16 16.59
C ILE A 168 -7.02 1.89 18.01
N ASN A 169 -7.91 1.37 18.85
CA ASN A 169 -7.60 1.03 20.23
C ASN A 169 -6.78 -0.27 20.32
N SER A 170 -5.50 -0.18 19.98
CA SER A 170 -4.54 -1.29 20.01
C SER A 170 -3.14 -0.75 20.30
N SER A 171 -2.27 -1.60 20.84
CA SER A 171 -0.85 -1.30 21.01
C SER A 171 -0.04 -1.95 19.89
N PRO A 172 1.11 -1.38 19.51
CA PRO A 172 2.06 -2.08 18.64
C PRO A 172 2.48 -3.43 19.23
N VAL A 173 2.68 -4.40 18.37
CA VAL A 173 3.24 -5.71 18.75
C VAL A 173 4.74 -5.53 18.95
N SER A 174 5.27 -6.03 20.07
CA SER A 174 6.73 -6.06 20.31
C SER A 174 7.39 -7.20 19.53
N THR A 175 8.72 -7.18 19.43
CA THR A 175 9.47 -8.27 18.75
C THR A 175 9.28 -9.60 19.48
N GLU A 176 9.21 -9.57 20.82
CA GLU A 176 9.05 -10.75 21.67
C GLU A 176 7.66 -11.38 21.53
N GLU A 177 6.64 -10.58 21.23
CA GLU A 177 5.25 -11.02 21.07
C GLU A 177 4.90 -11.40 19.63
N LEU A 178 5.77 -11.10 18.66
CA LEU A 178 5.46 -11.17 17.24
C LEU A 178 5.04 -12.56 16.79
N ASP A 179 5.78 -13.60 17.17
CA ASP A 179 5.48 -14.99 16.80
C ASP A 179 4.15 -15.45 17.42
N ASP A 180 3.85 -15.09 18.67
CA ASP A 180 2.60 -15.44 19.34
C ASP A 180 1.40 -14.80 18.65
N TYR A 181 1.52 -13.53 18.26
CA TYR A 181 0.46 -12.85 17.49
C TYR A 181 0.33 -13.45 16.08
N ALA A 182 1.42 -13.75 15.39
CA ALA A 182 1.39 -14.39 14.09
C ALA A 182 0.69 -15.76 14.16
N ASN A 183 1.05 -16.60 15.12
CA ASN A 183 0.49 -17.93 15.32
C ASN A 183 -1.00 -17.92 15.68
N SER A 184 -1.49 -16.83 16.30
CA SER A 184 -2.92 -16.66 16.66
C SER A 184 -3.72 -15.89 15.62
N SER A 185 -3.09 -15.37 14.54
CA SER A 185 -3.76 -14.58 13.51
C SER A 185 -4.33 -15.48 12.41
N SER A 186 -5.51 -15.11 11.88
CA SER A 186 -6.12 -15.76 10.73
C SER A 186 -5.78 -15.09 9.40
N PHE A 187 -5.26 -13.86 9.45
CA PHE A 187 -4.78 -13.10 8.30
C PHE A 187 -3.50 -12.35 8.66
N ILE A 188 -2.48 -12.50 7.84
CA ILE A 188 -1.21 -11.79 8.00
C ILE A 188 -0.89 -11.06 6.71
N VAL A 189 -0.60 -9.76 6.79
CA VAL A 189 -0.27 -8.94 5.62
C VAL A 189 1.07 -8.24 5.77
N ASN A 190 1.96 -8.47 4.80
CA ASN A 190 3.19 -7.72 4.65
C ASN A 190 2.94 -6.44 3.86
N THR A 191 3.17 -5.29 4.49
CA THR A 191 3.11 -3.96 3.86
C THR A 191 4.50 -3.31 3.75
N THR A 192 5.55 -4.05 4.09
CA THR A 192 6.94 -3.59 3.96
C THR A 192 7.46 -3.82 2.54
N SER A 193 8.59 -3.19 2.22
CA SER A 193 9.32 -3.46 0.97
C SER A 193 10.37 -4.58 1.09
N LEU A 194 10.45 -5.26 2.25
CA LEU A 194 11.40 -6.35 2.44
C LEU A 194 11.06 -7.55 1.57
N GLY A 195 12.03 -8.01 0.80
CA GLY A 195 11.85 -9.08 -0.19
C GLY A 195 11.44 -8.57 -1.58
N GLN A 196 11.43 -7.25 -1.80
CA GLN A 196 11.15 -6.65 -3.11
C GLN A 196 12.36 -6.69 -4.05
N LYS A 197 13.57 -6.62 -3.50
CA LYS A 197 14.81 -6.69 -4.31
C LYS A 197 15.22 -8.14 -4.50
N GLU A 198 15.79 -8.43 -5.68
CA GLU A 198 16.35 -9.75 -5.97
C GLU A 198 17.42 -10.14 -4.94
N GLY A 199 17.30 -11.34 -4.38
CA GLY A 199 18.20 -11.84 -3.34
C GLY A 199 17.93 -11.29 -1.93
N GLU A 200 16.96 -10.40 -1.74
CA GLU A 200 16.54 -9.92 -0.44
C GLU A 200 15.56 -10.92 0.22
N HIS A 201 15.85 -11.31 1.44
CA HIS A 201 14.98 -12.20 2.21
C HIS A 201 14.17 -11.44 3.24
N ASN A 202 12.89 -11.74 3.31
CA ASN A 202 12.01 -11.26 4.37
C ASN A 202 11.91 -12.35 5.46
N ASN A 203 12.65 -12.15 6.54
CA ASN A 203 12.71 -13.06 7.69
C ASN A 203 12.06 -12.41 8.94
N ILE A 204 11.04 -11.58 8.74
CA ILE A 204 10.34 -10.92 9.86
C ILE A 204 9.61 -11.96 10.73
N LEU A 205 9.05 -13.01 10.12
CA LEU A 205 8.28 -14.05 10.79
C LEU A 205 8.88 -15.43 10.57
N SER A 206 8.71 -16.31 11.57
CA SER A 206 8.76 -17.76 11.38
C SER A 206 7.38 -18.27 11.00
N PHE A 207 7.29 -19.09 9.95
CA PHE A 207 6.03 -19.73 9.52
C PHE A 207 5.79 -21.09 10.18
N GLU A 208 6.68 -21.54 11.08
CA GLU A 208 6.66 -22.91 11.62
C GLU A 208 5.37 -23.28 12.35
N ASN A 209 4.86 -22.36 13.16
CA ASN A 209 3.70 -22.57 14.03
C ASN A 209 2.44 -21.84 13.55
N ILE A 210 2.48 -21.23 12.37
CA ILE A 210 1.31 -20.54 11.82
C ILE A 210 0.25 -21.58 11.41
N GLY A 211 -1.00 -21.33 11.82
CA GLY A 211 -2.12 -22.23 11.54
C GLY A 211 -2.40 -22.37 10.04
N MET A 212 -2.70 -23.60 9.59
CA MET A 212 -2.90 -23.92 8.15
C MET A 212 -4.05 -23.13 7.49
N GLU A 213 -4.99 -22.62 8.25
CA GLU A 213 -6.09 -21.79 7.73
C GLU A 213 -5.75 -20.29 7.66
N THR A 214 -4.55 -19.90 8.12
CA THR A 214 -4.09 -18.51 8.03
C THR A 214 -3.86 -18.12 6.57
N PHE A 215 -4.41 -16.96 6.19
CA PHE A 215 -4.21 -16.40 4.86
C PHE A 215 -3.06 -15.38 4.90
N ILE A 216 -2.09 -15.52 4.00
CA ILE A 216 -0.91 -14.67 3.92
C ILE A 216 -1.03 -13.75 2.70
N TYR A 217 -0.97 -12.45 2.93
CA TYR A 217 -1.00 -11.43 1.90
C TYR A 217 0.32 -10.65 1.87
N ASP A 218 0.88 -10.44 0.69
CA ASP A 218 2.04 -9.56 0.52
C ASP A 218 1.71 -8.46 -0.48
N LEU A 219 1.88 -7.19 -0.11
CA LEU A 219 1.66 -6.07 -1.02
C LEU A 219 2.67 -6.04 -2.18
N ILE A 220 3.80 -6.75 -2.04
CA ILE A 220 4.76 -6.90 -3.12
C ILE A 220 4.11 -7.70 -4.26
N TYR A 221 4.20 -7.18 -5.48
CA TYR A 221 3.73 -7.82 -6.71
C TYR A 221 4.85 -8.07 -7.73
N ASN A 222 5.99 -7.43 -7.52
CA ASN A 222 7.20 -7.62 -8.31
C ASN A 222 8.41 -7.70 -7.36
N PRO A 223 9.05 -8.88 -7.22
CA PRO A 223 8.78 -10.13 -7.92
C PRO A 223 7.39 -10.69 -7.66
N LYS A 224 6.88 -11.53 -8.58
CA LYS A 224 5.55 -12.18 -8.45
C LYS A 224 5.45 -13.07 -7.21
N ARG A 225 6.58 -13.65 -6.80
CA ARG A 225 6.77 -14.43 -5.59
C ARG A 225 7.88 -13.75 -4.80
N SER A 226 7.53 -13.15 -3.69
CA SER A 226 8.49 -12.66 -2.71
C SER A 226 8.98 -13.80 -1.84
N SER A 227 10.14 -13.66 -1.21
CA SER A 227 10.63 -14.66 -0.25
C SER A 227 9.67 -14.90 0.93
N PHE A 228 8.86 -13.91 1.27
CA PHE A 228 7.80 -14.01 2.28
C PHE A 228 6.70 -14.99 1.85
N LEU A 229 6.21 -14.86 0.62
CA LEU A 229 5.20 -15.76 0.06
C LEU A 229 5.76 -17.17 -0.19
N GLU A 230 7.01 -17.28 -0.67
CA GLU A 230 7.66 -18.57 -0.89
C GLU A 230 7.77 -19.40 0.40
N GLN A 231 8.15 -18.75 1.51
CA GLN A 231 8.21 -19.40 2.82
C GLN A 231 6.83 -19.86 3.30
N ALA A 232 5.80 -19.02 3.13
CA ALA A 232 4.43 -19.36 3.49
C ALA A 232 3.88 -20.53 2.65
N GLU A 233 4.11 -20.53 1.33
CA GLU A 233 3.71 -21.62 0.42
C GLU A 233 4.42 -22.93 0.72
N ALA A 234 5.71 -22.89 1.07
CA ALA A 234 6.45 -24.08 1.47
C ALA A 234 5.85 -24.77 2.71
N LYS A 235 5.09 -24.03 3.53
CA LYS A 235 4.30 -24.55 4.66
C LYS A 235 2.87 -24.92 4.27
N GLY A 236 2.47 -24.76 3.01
CA GLY A 236 1.13 -25.10 2.54
C GLY A 236 0.06 -24.04 2.86
N LEU A 237 0.45 -22.82 3.26
CA LEU A 237 -0.47 -21.74 3.58
C LEU A 237 -1.07 -21.14 2.30
N LYS A 238 -2.28 -20.59 2.41
CA LYS A 238 -2.92 -19.82 1.32
C LYS A 238 -2.24 -18.46 1.21
N VAL A 239 -1.83 -18.09 0.00
CA VAL A 239 -1.09 -16.85 -0.23
C VAL A 239 -1.68 -16.01 -1.36
N GLN A 240 -1.51 -14.69 -1.28
CA GLN A 240 -1.84 -13.75 -2.35
C GLN A 240 -0.80 -12.62 -2.39
N ASN A 241 -0.41 -12.20 -3.61
CA ASN A 241 0.44 -11.03 -3.81
C ASN A 241 -0.38 -9.75 -4.09
N GLY A 242 0.31 -8.60 -4.12
CA GLY A 242 -0.30 -7.28 -4.26
C GLY A 242 -0.77 -6.92 -5.68
N LEU A 243 -0.63 -7.78 -6.69
CA LEU A 243 -0.96 -7.42 -8.07
C LEU A 243 -2.45 -7.07 -8.24
N ARG A 244 -3.35 -7.83 -7.62
CA ARG A 244 -4.77 -7.53 -7.70
C ARG A 244 -5.11 -6.20 -7.02
N MET A 245 -4.50 -5.89 -5.87
CA MET A 245 -4.66 -4.58 -5.23
C MET A 245 -4.19 -3.44 -6.16
N LEU A 246 -3.08 -3.63 -6.88
CA LEU A 246 -2.59 -2.63 -7.84
C LEU A 246 -3.59 -2.37 -8.99
N ILE A 247 -4.35 -3.38 -9.40
CA ILE A 247 -5.34 -3.26 -10.47
C ILE A 247 -6.62 -2.58 -9.97
N GLU A 248 -6.99 -2.86 -8.73
CA GLU A 248 -8.25 -2.42 -8.12
C GLU A 248 -8.20 -1.00 -7.48
N GLN A 249 -6.99 -0.44 -7.36
CA GLN A 249 -6.79 0.90 -6.77
C GLN A 249 -6.91 2.05 -7.78
#